data_6ebff2b4ae621a1c90bb84e5792e2853
#
_entry.id   6ebff2b4ae621a1c90bb84e5792e2853
#
_cell.length_a   1.000
_cell.length_b   1.000
_cell.length_c   1.000
_cell.angle_alpha   90.00
_cell.angle_beta   90.00
_cell.angle_gamma   90.00
#
_symmetry.space_group_name_H-M   'P 1'
#
loop_
_entity.id
_entity.type
_entity.pdbx_description
1 polymer ?
#
loop_
_entity_poly.entity_id
_entity_poly.type
_entity_poly.pdbx_seq_one_letter_code
_entity_poly.pdbx_strand_id
1 'polypeptide(L)'
;MAQRHHLKTWLPCVVLAAFCAASSTAQTSSAALKHEPNSAPAAPAPSRAGDGNAPQAGEYLTEKGWGRLLLENTQGAMKFSLESTTGEDMCELDGTLDGRQGIARSEDGGDTCTVAFTPTAQGIEVKAATPAECKDFCGYNGGFQAEYLRVPDGCGRDALDRTRTTFKRLYDSRNYKAALATLAPALDTCLPTLEWREEGGIRNDLAIAQYKNGLYAQCLATLEPYAEDARKDDDAVTEGWTPMLADDYLSIVRAARTNLRLCRSKQAGR
;
A
#
# COMPACT_ATOMS: atom_id res chain seq x y z
N MET A 1 27.25 -24.37 41.54
CA MET A 1 25.95 -23.90 42.07
C MET A 1 24.89 -24.30 41.08
N ALA A 2 24.02 -25.22 41.48
CA ALA A 2 23.03 -25.84 40.61
C ALA A 2 21.68 -25.09 40.75
N GLN A 3 21.06 -24.71 39.63
CA GLN A 3 19.73 -24.19 39.63
C GLN A 3 18.78 -25.15 38.88
N ARG A 4 17.72 -25.49 39.62
CA ARG A 4 16.74 -26.56 39.33
C ARG A 4 15.73 -26.12 38.28
N HIS A 5 15.45 -27.01 37.32
CA HIS A 5 14.32 -26.95 36.41
C HIS A 5 13.01 -27.23 37.11
N HIS A 6 12.01 -26.34 36.97
CA HIS A 6 10.62 -26.62 37.32
C HIS A 6 9.84 -27.01 36.05
N LEU A 7 9.50 -28.30 35.95
CA LEU A 7 8.48 -28.79 35.03
C LEU A 7 7.10 -28.33 35.53
N LYS A 8 6.33 -27.65 34.69
CA LYS A 8 4.88 -27.45 34.87
C LYS A 8 4.14 -28.40 33.94
N THR A 9 3.52 -29.38 34.55
CA THR A 9 2.55 -30.32 33.96
C THR A 9 1.23 -29.61 33.69
N TRP A 10 0.74 -29.70 32.46
CA TRP A 10 -0.62 -29.26 32.09
C TRP A 10 -1.51 -30.48 31.91
N LEU A 11 -2.62 -30.54 32.67
CA LEU A 11 -3.70 -31.51 32.52
C LEU A 11 -4.65 -31.07 31.38
N PRO A 12 -5.21 -31.99 30.59
CA PRO A 12 -6.26 -31.69 29.63
C PRO A 12 -7.65 -31.70 30.30
N CYS A 13 -8.41 -30.60 30.09
CA CYS A 13 -9.84 -30.54 30.39
C CYS A 13 -10.64 -31.23 29.28
N VAL A 14 -11.31 -32.33 29.63
CA VAL A 14 -12.33 -32.98 28.80
C VAL A 14 -13.64 -32.23 28.99
N VAL A 15 -14.24 -31.68 27.97
CA VAL A 15 -15.60 -31.11 27.99
C VAL A 15 -16.54 -32.07 27.28
N LEU A 16 -17.47 -32.65 28.04
CA LEU A 16 -18.58 -33.42 27.52
C LEU A 16 -19.60 -32.49 26.85
N ALA A 17 -19.96 -32.81 25.62
CA ALA A 17 -21.09 -32.19 24.90
C ALA A 17 -22.37 -33.00 25.20
N ALA A 18 -23.35 -32.36 25.82
CA ALA A 18 -24.69 -32.93 26.01
C ALA A 18 -25.59 -32.52 24.84
N PHE A 19 -26.14 -33.52 24.15
CA PHE A 19 -27.19 -33.36 23.15
C PHE A 19 -28.55 -33.12 23.83
N CYS A 20 -29.23 -32.00 23.52
CA CYS A 20 -30.63 -31.82 23.78
C CYS A 20 -31.40 -31.80 22.46
N ALA A 21 -32.17 -32.81 22.19
CA ALA A 21 -33.18 -32.87 21.15
C ALA A 21 -34.44 -32.18 21.64
N ALA A 22 -34.93 -31.14 20.96
CA ALA A 22 -36.22 -30.55 21.18
C ALA A 22 -37.12 -30.75 19.94
N SER A 23 -38.14 -31.56 20.13
CA SER A 23 -39.24 -31.78 19.18
C SER A 23 -40.19 -30.60 19.24
N SER A 24 -40.48 -29.96 18.14
CA SER A 24 -41.51 -28.91 18.01
C SER A 24 -42.64 -29.39 17.11
N THR A 25 -43.79 -29.48 17.72
CA THR A 25 -45.10 -29.79 17.14
C THR A 25 -45.63 -28.64 16.28
N ALA A 26 -46.12 -28.96 15.10
CA ALA A 26 -46.80 -28.06 14.22
C ALA A 26 -48.21 -27.72 14.79
N GLN A 27 -48.49 -26.44 14.87
CA GLN A 27 -49.88 -25.92 15.03
C GLN A 27 -50.24 -25.15 13.77
N THR A 28 -51.23 -25.68 13.08
CA THR A 28 -51.98 -25.01 11.97
C THR A 28 -53.00 -24.05 12.58
N SER A 29 -52.85 -22.75 12.33
CA SER A 29 -53.92 -21.76 12.54
C SER A 29 -54.23 -21.05 11.22
N SER A 30 -55.40 -21.34 10.71
CA SER A 30 -56.06 -20.55 9.64
C SER A 30 -56.46 -19.19 10.19
N ALA A 31 -55.95 -18.12 9.64
CA ALA A 31 -56.48 -16.77 9.84
C ALA A 31 -56.62 -16.04 8.51
N ALA A 32 -57.77 -15.39 8.36
CA ALA A 32 -58.32 -14.81 7.16
C ALA A 32 -57.44 -13.73 6.50
N LEU A 33 -57.38 -13.79 5.19
CA LEU A 33 -56.85 -12.76 4.28
C LEU A 33 -57.61 -11.43 4.43
N LYS A 34 -56.92 -10.41 4.99
CA LYS A 34 -57.21 -9.01 4.72
C LYS A 34 -56.21 -8.50 3.68
N HIS A 35 -56.75 -8.10 2.56
CA HIS A 35 -56.01 -7.50 1.46
C HIS A 35 -55.61 -6.06 1.86
N GLU A 36 -54.30 -5.86 2.15
CA GLU A 36 -53.68 -4.52 2.21
C GLU A 36 -53.04 -4.20 0.85
N PRO A 37 -53.14 -2.95 0.38
CA PRO A 37 -52.58 -2.58 -0.91
C PRO A 37 -51.05 -2.60 -0.86
N ASN A 38 -50.50 -3.38 -1.77
CA ASN A 38 -49.09 -3.59 -1.98
C ASN A 38 -48.40 -2.25 -2.32
N SER A 39 -47.74 -1.63 -1.33
CA SER A 39 -46.80 -0.54 -1.59
C SER A 39 -45.56 -1.14 -2.17
N ALA A 40 -45.35 -0.98 -3.47
CA ALA A 40 -44.11 -1.34 -4.15
C ALA A 40 -42.93 -0.67 -3.43
N PRO A 41 -41.80 -1.37 -3.21
CA PRO A 41 -40.58 -0.75 -2.68
C PRO A 41 -40.14 0.36 -3.64
N ALA A 42 -39.98 1.56 -3.09
CA ALA A 42 -39.43 2.70 -3.84
C ALA A 42 -38.12 2.29 -4.46
N ALA A 43 -38.01 2.43 -5.79
CA ALA A 43 -36.75 2.25 -6.48
C ALA A 43 -35.67 3.12 -5.82
N PRO A 44 -34.46 2.61 -5.62
CA PRO A 44 -33.37 3.44 -5.10
C PRO A 44 -33.23 4.65 -6.02
N ALA A 45 -33.18 5.84 -5.40
CA ALA A 45 -32.97 7.07 -6.14
C ALA A 45 -31.68 6.92 -6.96
N PRO A 46 -31.67 7.36 -8.24
CA PRO A 46 -30.48 7.29 -9.05
C PRO A 46 -29.38 8.06 -8.29
N SER A 47 -28.30 7.37 -7.96
CA SER A 47 -27.08 8.01 -7.50
C SER A 47 -26.79 9.12 -8.50
N ARG A 48 -26.73 10.38 -8.06
CA ARG A 48 -26.30 11.48 -8.89
C ARG A 48 -25.01 11.04 -9.54
N ALA A 49 -25.01 10.87 -10.86
CA ALA A 49 -23.81 10.76 -11.65
C ALA A 49 -23.00 11.99 -11.27
N GLY A 50 -21.90 11.80 -10.55
CA GLY A 50 -20.99 12.87 -10.21
C GLY A 50 -20.59 13.51 -11.53
N ASP A 51 -20.61 14.85 -11.59
CA ASP A 51 -20.11 15.58 -12.72
C ASP A 51 -18.73 14.98 -13.06
N GLY A 52 -18.57 14.41 -14.27
CA GLY A 52 -17.37 13.69 -14.69
C GLY A 52 -16.09 14.56 -14.71
N ASN A 53 -16.15 15.67 -14.02
CA ASN A 53 -15.17 16.74 -13.94
C ASN A 53 -14.70 17.03 -12.49
N ALA A 54 -15.18 16.29 -11.48
CA ALA A 54 -14.74 16.43 -10.08
C ALA A 54 -13.78 15.30 -9.68
N PRO A 55 -12.75 15.57 -8.85
CA PRO A 55 -11.88 14.54 -8.29
C PRO A 55 -12.69 13.47 -7.55
N GLN A 56 -12.35 12.21 -7.73
CA GLN A 56 -13.04 11.09 -7.10
C GLN A 56 -12.31 10.65 -5.83
N ALA A 57 -13.03 10.14 -4.83
CA ALA A 57 -12.44 9.53 -3.67
C ALA A 57 -11.55 8.34 -4.06
N GLY A 58 -10.43 8.18 -3.37
CA GLY A 58 -9.45 7.13 -3.61
C GLY A 58 -8.03 7.55 -3.28
N GLU A 59 -7.12 6.62 -3.40
CA GLU A 59 -5.69 6.87 -3.25
C GLU A 59 -5.06 7.08 -4.63
N TYR A 60 -4.16 8.05 -4.69
CA TYR A 60 -3.42 8.42 -5.89
C TYR A 60 -1.95 8.59 -5.51
N LEU A 61 -1.06 8.10 -6.38
CA LEU A 61 0.39 8.18 -6.18
C LEU A 61 1.04 8.81 -7.41
N THR A 62 2.09 9.57 -7.21
CA THR A 62 2.92 10.03 -8.31
C THR A 62 3.61 8.86 -9.01
N GLU A 63 4.05 9.05 -10.25
CA GLU A 63 5.02 8.14 -10.85
C GLU A 63 6.24 8.02 -9.92
N LYS A 64 6.70 6.78 -9.68
CA LYS A 64 7.74 6.45 -8.69
C LYS A 64 7.38 6.76 -7.22
N GLY A 65 6.11 6.97 -6.91
CA GLY A 65 5.56 6.93 -5.55
C GLY A 65 6.08 7.96 -4.55
N TRP A 66 6.76 9.02 -5.01
CA TRP A 66 7.32 10.04 -4.11
C TRP A 66 6.26 10.99 -3.52
N GLY A 67 5.04 11.00 -4.07
CA GLY A 67 3.90 11.75 -3.58
C GLY A 67 2.67 10.86 -3.44
N ARG A 68 1.89 11.08 -2.41
CA ARG A 68 0.63 10.39 -2.11
C ARG A 68 -0.49 11.41 -1.91
N LEU A 69 -1.60 11.22 -2.58
CA LEU A 69 -2.84 11.95 -2.38
C LEU A 69 -3.94 10.98 -1.99
N LEU A 70 -4.57 11.19 -0.86
CA LEU A 70 -5.75 10.48 -0.41
C LEU A 70 -6.94 11.42 -0.47
N LEU A 71 -8.00 11.05 -1.19
CA LEU A 71 -9.28 11.76 -1.24
C LEU A 71 -10.34 10.90 -0.56
N GLU A 72 -10.99 11.45 0.46
CA GLU A 72 -12.02 10.75 1.23
C GLU A 72 -13.29 11.57 1.35
N ASN A 73 -14.44 10.92 1.16
CA ASN A 73 -15.73 11.54 1.43
C ASN A 73 -16.10 11.30 2.90
N THR A 74 -15.99 12.33 3.71
CA THR A 74 -16.29 12.27 5.14
C THR A 74 -17.48 13.17 5.46
N GLN A 75 -18.59 12.58 5.88
CA GLN A 75 -19.82 13.30 6.27
C GLN A 75 -20.36 14.24 5.17
N GLY A 76 -20.20 13.87 3.90
CA GLY A 76 -20.67 14.66 2.76
C GLY A 76 -19.73 15.75 2.28
N ALA A 77 -18.56 15.91 2.94
CA ALA A 77 -17.47 16.78 2.48
C ALA A 77 -16.31 15.93 1.95
N MET A 78 -15.72 16.33 0.84
CA MET A 78 -14.48 15.73 0.35
C MET A 78 -13.31 16.30 1.13
N LYS A 79 -12.52 15.42 1.73
CA LYS A 79 -11.24 15.76 2.37
C LYS A 79 -10.09 15.26 1.53
N PHE A 80 -8.96 15.93 1.62
CA PHE A 80 -7.71 15.45 1.05
C PHE A 80 -6.61 15.43 2.12
N SER A 81 -5.74 14.42 2.01
CA SER A 81 -4.44 14.37 2.65
C SER A 81 -3.41 14.18 1.55
N LEU A 82 -2.41 15.03 1.50
CA LEU A 82 -1.35 15.02 0.51
C LEU A 82 -0.01 15.01 1.21
N GLU A 83 0.77 13.98 0.94
CA GLU A 83 2.14 13.81 1.43
C GLU A 83 3.08 13.68 0.23
N SER A 84 4.26 14.30 0.30
CA SER A 84 5.29 14.10 -0.72
C SER A 84 6.68 14.23 -0.14
N THR A 85 7.62 13.49 -0.72
CA THR A 85 9.04 13.53 -0.33
C THR A 85 9.90 13.79 -1.55
N THR A 86 10.60 14.92 -1.54
CA THR A 86 11.54 15.30 -2.60
C THR A 86 12.94 15.46 -2.00
N GLY A 87 13.79 14.45 -2.21
CA GLY A 87 15.07 14.35 -1.51
C GLY A 87 14.87 14.09 0.00
N GLU A 88 15.29 15.03 0.83
CA GLU A 88 15.14 14.99 2.30
C GLU A 88 13.97 15.88 2.78
N ASP A 89 13.37 16.66 1.88
CA ASP A 89 12.28 17.56 2.20
C ASP A 89 10.92 16.88 2.03
N MET A 90 10.01 17.17 2.95
CA MET A 90 8.64 16.65 2.94
C MET A 90 7.64 17.79 2.81
N CYS A 91 6.52 17.52 2.14
CA CYS A 91 5.31 18.35 2.18
C CYS A 91 4.18 17.52 2.82
N GLU A 92 3.42 18.16 3.71
CA GLU A 92 2.23 17.58 4.33
C GLU A 92 1.11 18.62 4.28
N LEU A 93 0.02 18.28 3.59
CA LEU A 93 -1.13 19.16 3.40
C LEU A 93 -2.41 18.38 3.67
N ASP A 94 -3.13 18.74 4.72
CA ASP A 94 -4.46 18.22 5.02
C ASP A 94 -5.51 19.30 4.87
N GLY A 95 -6.65 18.95 4.25
CA GLY A 95 -7.66 19.96 4.02
C GLY A 95 -8.99 19.45 3.51
N THR A 96 -9.81 20.40 3.10
CA THR A 96 -11.12 20.15 2.48
C THR A 96 -11.08 20.54 1.01
N LEU A 97 -11.79 19.77 0.18
CA LEU A 97 -11.91 19.98 -1.26
C LEU A 97 -13.33 20.45 -1.58
N ASP A 98 -13.45 21.61 -2.22
CA ASP A 98 -14.67 22.12 -2.81
C ASP A 98 -14.52 22.18 -4.34
N GLY A 99 -15.29 21.37 -5.05
CA GLY A 99 -15.16 21.20 -6.48
C GLY A 99 -13.76 20.70 -6.87
N ARG A 100 -12.92 21.58 -7.38
CA ARG A 100 -11.52 21.30 -7.78
C ARG A 100 -10.49 22.07 -6.96
N GLN A 101 -10.92 22.76 -5.91
CA GLN A 101 -10.07 23.59 -5.11
C GLN A 101 -10.00 23.06 -3.68
N GLY A 102 -8.81 22.71 -3.25
CA GLY A 102 -8.53 22.28 -1.89
C GLY A 102 -7.94 23.43 -1.06
N ILE A 103 -8.29 23.46 0.21
CA ILE A 103 -7.74 24.41 1.17
C ILE A 103 -7.12 23.64 2.32
N ALA A 104 -5.79 23.67 2.41
CA ALA A 104 -5.04 23.22 3.58
C ALA A 104 -4.81 24.38 4.55
N ARG A 105 -4.81 24.08 5.84
CA ARG A 105 -4.52 25.06 6.91
C ARG A 105 -3.43 24.52 7.80
N SER A 106 -2.49 25.37 8.20
CA SER A 106 -1.48 25.00 9.19
C SER A 106 -2.14 24.72 10.55
N GLU A 107 -1.52 23.86 11.34
CA GLU A 107 -2.05 23.44 12.66
C GLU A 107 -2.20 24.62 13.63
N ASP A 108 -1.33 25.60 13.52
CA ASP A 108 -1.38 26.85 14.32
C ASP A 108 -2.44 27.85 13.82
N GLY A 109 -3.13 27.56 12.72
CA GLY A 109 -4.21 28.35 12.14
C GLY A 109 -3.75 29.64 11.43
N GLY A 110 -2.45 29.77 11.15
CA GLY A 110 -1.85 30.95 10.49
C GLY A 110 -2.03 30.91 8.98
N ASP A 111 -1.37 30.00 8.33
CA ASP A 111 -1.26 30.01 6.88
C ASP A 111 -2.27 29.10 6.19
N THR A 112 -2.62 29.48 4.96
CA THR A 112 -3.60 28.76 4.14
C THR A 112 -3.03 28.50 2.75
N CYS A 113 -2.80 27.24 2.40
CA CYS A 113 -2.40 26.83 1.06
C CYS A 113 -3.63 26.44 0.24
N THR A 114 -3.79 27.04 -0.92
CA THR A 114 -4.82 26.66 -1.88
C THR A 114 -4.21 25.78 -2.96
N VAL A 115 -4.83 24.59 -3.17
CA VAL A 115 -4.37 23.56 -4.11
C VAL A 115 -5.44 23.34 -5.17
N ALA A 116 -5.04 23.30 -6.43
CA ALA A 116 -5.91 22.96 -7.55
C ALA A 116 -5.76 21.47 -7.89
N PHE A 117 -6.89 20.79 -8.03
CA PHE A 117 -7.01 19.38 -8.39
C PHE A 117 -7.73 19.25 -9.73
N THR A 118 -7.02 18.89 -10.78
CA THR A 118 -7.57 18.76 -12.13
C THR A 118 -7.61 17.28 -12.53
N PRO A 119 -8.80 16.66 -12.65
CA PRO A 119 -8.90 15.28 -13.13
C PRO A 119 -8.26 15.12 -14.50
N THR A 120 -7.51 14.04 -14.70
CA THR A 120 -6.90 13.62 -15.96
C THR A 120 -7.47 12.25 -16.38
N ALA A 121 -7.02 11.73 -17.51
CA ALA A 121 -7.41 10.39 -17.95
C ALA A 121 -6.88 9.27 -17.03
N GLN A 122 -5.77 9.51 -16.32
CA GLN A 122 -5.09 8.51 -15.50
C GLN A 122 -5.16 8.80 -14.00
N GLY A 123 -5.57 10.01 -13.61
CA GLY A 123 -5.55 10.42 -12.21
C GLY A 123 -5.95 11.86 -11.99
N ILE A 124 -5.09 12.61 -11.30
CA ILE A 124 -5.33 14.00 -10.90
C ILE A 124 -4.04 14.80 -11.04
N GLU A 125 -4.05 15.88 -11.82
CA GLU A 125 -2.99 16.88 -11.79
C GLU A 125 -3.18 17.77 -10.56
N VAL A 126 -2.14 17.91 -9.74
CA VAL A 126 -2.13 18.70 -8.51
C VAL A 126 -1.17 19.88 -8.66
N LYS A 127 -1.67 21.10 -8.40
CA LYS A 127 -0.89 22.34 -8.48
C LYS A 127 -1.17 23.25 -7.28
N ALA A 128 -0.16 23.95 -6.80
CA ALA A 128 -0.35 25.05 -5.87
C ALA A 128 -1.03 26.23 -6.60
N ALA A 129 -2.21 26.64 -6.13
CA ALA A 129 -2.87 27.85 -6.62
C ALA A 129 -2.33 29.10 -5.90
N THR A 130 -1.82 28.95 -4.68
CA THR A 130 -1.11 29.99 -3.90
C THR A 130 0.31 29.51 -3.58
N PRO A 131 1.26 29.57 -4.53
CA PRO A 131 2.59 28.94 -4.39
C PRO A 131 3.43 29.50 -3.23
N ALA A 132 3.27 30.76 -2.88
CA ALA A 132 4.04 31.38 -1.79
C ALA A 132 3.61 30.82 -0.43
N GLU A 133 2.31 30.76 -0.19
CA GLU A 133 1.71 30.29 1.05
C GLU A 133 1.85 28.77 1.20
N CYS A 134 1.87 28.03 0.08
CA CYS A 134 2.05 26.58 0.09
C CYS A 134 3.47 26.14 0.49
N LYS A 135 4.46 27.06 0.44
CA LYS A 135 5.83 26.73 0.88
C LYS A 135 5.92 26.41 2.37
N ASP A 136 5.05 27.00 3.18
CA ASP A 136 5.06 26.81 4.63
C ASP A 136 4.61 25.39 5.06
N PHE A 137 4.04 24.64 4.11
CA PHE A 137 3.66 23.24 4.27
C PHE A 137 4.72 22.25 3.78
N CYS A 138 5.85 22.77 3.31
CA CYS A 138 6.93 21.99 2.72
C CYS A 138 8.28 22.35 3.34
N GLY A 139 9.23 21.41 3.31
CA GLY A 139 10.63 21.71 3.53
C GLY A 139 11.18 22.65 2.44
N TYR A 140 12.38 23.15 2.62
CA TYR A 140 12.98 24.22 1.79
C TYR A 140 12.96 23.94 0.30
N ASN A 141 13.28 22.70 -0.11
CA ASN A 141 13.23 22.23 -1.50
C ASN A 141 12.02 21.31 -1.74
N GLY A 142 11.11 21.19 -0.78
CA GLY A 142 9.94 20.34 -0.88
C GLY A 142 8.99 20.81 -1.98
N GLY A 143 8.31 19.86 -2.61
CA GLY A 143 7.32 20.12 -3.64
C GLY A 143 6.35 18.96 -3.80
N PHE A 144 5.10 19.30 -4.09
CA PHE A 144 4.02 18.31 -4.24
C PHE A 144 3.32 18.38 -5.60
N GLN A 145 3.70 19.32 -6.47
CA GLN A 145 3.03 19.56 -7.74
C GLN A 145 3.42 18.48 -8.75
N ALA A 146 2.44 17.66 -9.15
CA ALA A 146 2.63 16.57 -10.11
C ALA A 146 1.29 16.04 -10.64
N GLU A 147 1.35 15.11 -11.58
CA GLU A 147 0.26 14.19 -11.85
C GLU A 147 0.32 13.02 -10.85
N TYR A 148 -0.80 12.80 -10.15
CA TYR A 148 -1.02 11.70 -9.22
C TYR A 148 -1.90 10.67 -9.91
N LEU A 149 -1.35 9.52 -10.21
CA LEU A 149 -2.00 8.41 -10.90
C LEU A 149 -2.98 7.72 -9.95
N ARG A 150 -4.15 7.34 -10.44
CA ARG A 150 -5.07 6.52 -9.65
C ARG A 150 -4.45 5.16 -9.36
N VAL A 151 -4.40 4.80 -8.09
CA VAL A 151 -3.77 3.55 -7.66
C VAL A 151 -4.66 2.36 -8.02
N PRO A 152 -4.14 1.34 -8.72
CA PRO A 152 -4.86 0.10 -8.95
C PRO A 152 -5.19 -0.63 -7.65
N ASP A 153 -6.22 -1.47 -7.67
CA ASP A 153 -6.58 -2.30 -6.52
C ASP A 153 -5.39 -3.13 -6.05
N GLY A 154 -5.10 -3.08 -4.76
CA GLY A 154 -3.98 -3.79 -4.16
C GLY A 154 -2.63 -3.06 -4.17
N CYS A 155 -2.53 -1.91 -4.86
CA CYS A 155 -1.29 -1.14 -4.97
C CYS A 155 -1.21 0.07 -4.00
N GLY A 156 -2.28 0.37 -3.26
CA GLY A 156 -2.22 1.39 -2.20
C GLY A 156 -1.23 0.99 -1.11
N ARG A 157 -0.63 1.97 -0.43
CA ARG A 157 0.43 1.73 0.58
C ARG A 157 0.01 0.71 1.62
N ASP A 158 -1.17 0.86 2.22
CA ASP A 158 -1.66 -0.09 3.22
C ASP A 158 -1.90 -1.50 2.66
N ALA A 159 -2.29 -1.62 1.39
CA ALA A 159 -2.49 -2.90 0.73
C ALA A 159 -1.16 -3.60 0.45
N LEU A 160 -0.15 -2.85 0.01
CA LEU A 160 1.21 -3.35 -0.18
C LEU A 160 1.84 -3.83 1.13
N ASP A 161 1.67 -3.08 2.22
CA ASP A 161 2.16 -3.47 3.55
C ASP A 161 1.52 -4.77 4.04
N ARG A 162 0.21 -4.91 3.87
CA ARG A 162 -0.49 -6.18 4.18
C ARG A 162 0.02 -7.34 3.30
N THR A 163 0.26 -7.08 2.03
CA THR A 163 0.79 -8.07 1.08
C THR A 163 2.20 -8.50 1.48
N ARG A 164 3.09 -7.58 1.81
CA ARG A 164 4.46 -7.86 2.27
C ARG A 164 4.47 -8.58 3.62
N THR A 165 3.60 -8.19 4.55
CA THR A 165 3.44 -8.89 5.84
C THR A 165 2.99 -10.34 5.63
N THR A 166 2.04 -10.57 4.71
CA THR A 166 1.58 -11.92 4.35
C THR A 166 2.68 -12.73 3.69
N PHE A 167 3.40 -12.12 2.75
CA PHE A 167 4.58 -12.71 2.12
C PHE A 167 5.59 -13.17 3.16
N LYS A 168 5.99 -12.28 4.08
CA LYS A 168 6.98 -12.58 5.12
C LYS A 168 6.56 -13.78 5.97
N ARG A 169 5.32 -13.81 6.43
CA ARG A 169 4.78 -14.93 7.21
C ARG A 169 4.83 -16.26 6.46
N LEU A 170 4.47 -16.25 5.17
CA LEU A 170 4.52 -17.45 4.30
C LEU A 170 5.96 -17.90 4.04
N TYR A 171 6.86 -16.95 3.80
CA TYR A 171 8.28 -17.22 3.58
C TYR A 171 8.94 -17.82 4.84
N ASP A 172 8.69 -17.25 6.01
CA ASP A 172 9.22 -17.73 7.29
C ASP A 172 8.70 -19.14 7.64
N SER A 173 7.46 -19.45 7.26
CA SER A 173 6.89 -20.82 7.37
C SER A 173 7.36 -21.78 6.27
N ARG A 174 8.29 -21.38 5.40
CA ARG A 174 8.84 -22.13 4.27
C ARG A 174 7.81 -22.46 3.18
N ASN A 175 6.65 -21.82 3.17
CA ASN A 175 5.69 -21.97 2.09
C ASN A 175 6.07 -21.03 0.92
N TYR A 176 7.22 -21.30 0.30
CA TYR A 176 7.82 -20.44 -0.70
C TYR A 176 6.97 -20.28 -1.97
N LYS A 177 6.19 -21.30 -2.32
CA LYS A 177 5.29 -21.23 -3.48
C LYS A 177 4.16 -20.23 -3.24
N ALA A 178 3.53 -20.28 -2.06
CA ALA A 178 2.47 -19.34 -1.69
C ALA A 178 3.03 -17.94 -1.48
N ALA A 179 4.23 -17.81 -0.87
CA ALA A 179 4.92 -16.52 -0.72
C ALA A 179 5.15 -15.86 -2.09
N LEU A 180 5.70 -16.60 -3.06
CA LEU A 180 5.91 -16.11 -4.42
C LEU A 180 4.59 -15.65 -5.08
N ALA A 181 3.54 -16.48 -5.01
CA ALA A 181 2.25 -16.14 -5.58
C ALA A 181 1.58 -14.90 -4.93
N THR A 182 1.87 -14.65 -3.66
CA THR A 182 1.36 -13.48 -2.92
C THR A 182 2.05 -12.19 -3.39
N LEU A 183 3.37 -12.21 -3.62
CA LEU A 183 4.13 -10.97 -3.86
C LEU A 183 4.32 -10.64 -5.34
N ALA A 184 4.34 -11.64 -6.24
CA ALA A 184 4.60 -11.41 -7.67
C ALA A 184 3.65 -10.37 -8.30
N PRO A 185 2.32 -10.39 -8.05
CA PRO A 185 1.41 -9.39 -8.63
C PRO A 185 1.73 -7.96 -8.23
N ALA A 186 2.30 -7.73 -7.04
CA ALA A 186 2.65 -6.39 -6.57
C ALA A 186 3.71 -5.71 -7.46
N LEU A 187 4.73 -6.46 -7.89
CA LEU A 187 5.73 -5.89 -8.81
C LEU A 187 5.15 -5.68 -10.21
N ASP A 188 4.35 -6.63 -10.71
CA ASP A 188 3.80 -6.56 -12.07
C ASP A 188 2.79 -5.42 -12.24
N THR A 189 1.96 -5.17 -11.21
CA THR A 189 0.85 -4.22 -11.29
C THR A 189 1.19 -2.83 -10.75
N CYS A 190 1.98 -2.79 -9.66
CA CYS A 190 2.19 -1.55 -8.90
C CYS A 190 3.48 -0.80 -9.29
N LEU A 191 4.34 -1.39 -10.12
CA LEU A 191 5.66 -0.85 -10.46
C LEU A 191 5.67 0.65 -10.81
N PRO A 192 4.72 1.21 -11.58
CA PRO A 192 4.74 2.63 -11.93
C PRO A 192 4.66 3.57 -10.71
N THR A 193 4.03 3.13 -9.62
CA THR A 193 3.74 3.94 -8.43
C THR A 193 4.52 3.48 -7.19
N LEU A 194 5.41 2.50 -7.32
CA LEU A 194 6.28 2.10 -6.21
C LEU A 194 7.36 3.16 -5.98
N GLU A 195 7.50 3.58 -4.74
CA GLU A 195 8.65 4.35 -4.29
C GLU A 195 9.90 3.46 -4.33
N TRP A 196 11.08 4.04 -4.57
CA TRP A 196 12.31 3.26 -4.84
C TRP A 196 12.69 2.30 -3.69
N ARG A 197 12.40 2.64 -2.41
CA ARG A 197 12.61 1.74 -1.27
C ARG A 197 11.65 0.56 -1.30
N GLU A 198 10.38 0.84 -1.63
CA GLU A 198 9.34 -0.20 -1.78
C GLU A 198 9.70 -1.13 -2.94
N GLU A 199 10.04 -0.56 -4.10
CA GLU A 199 10.46 -1.33 -5.27
C GLU A 199 11.67 -2.21 -4.94
N GLY A 200 12.71 -1.64 -4.32
CA GLY A 200 13.92 -2.36 -3.93
C GLY A 200 13.65 -3.50 -2.96
N GLY A 201 12.82 -3.24 -1.95
CA GLY A 201 12.40 -4.25 -1.00
C GLY A 201 11.61 -5.39 -1.65
N ILE A 202 10.59 -5.06 -2.46
CA ILE A 202 9.75 -6.04 -3.16
C ILE A 202 10.58 -6.88 -4.14
N ARG A 203 11.48 -6.27 -4.92
CA ARG A 203 12.34 -7.01 -5.84
C ARG A 203 13.26 -7.99 -5.11
N ASN A 204 13.85 -7.60 -3.99
CA ASN A 204 14.69 -8.49 -3.19
C ASN A 204 13.90 -9.64 -2.56
N ASP A 205 12.73 -9.36 -2.00
CA ASP A 205 11.82 -10.35 -1.43
C ASP A 205 11.33 -11.33 -2.50
N LEU A 206 10.97 -10.83 -3.67
CA LEU A 206 10.54 -11.64 -4.80
C LEU A 206 11.68 -12.52 -5.33
N ALA A 207 12.87 -11.96 -5.49
CA ALA A 207 14.04 -12.68 -5.98
C ALA A 207 14.42 -13.86 -5.07
N ILE A 208 14.43 -13.67 -3.75
CA ILE A 208 14.74 -14.78 -2.84
C ILE A 208 13.62 -15.85 -2.84
N ALA A 209 12.36 -15.46 -3.00
CA ALA A 209 11.26 -16.42 -3.16
C ALA A 209 11.39 -17.20 -4.48
N GLN A 210 11.75 -16.53 -5.58
CA GLN A 210 12.05 -17.18 -6.86
C GLN A 210 13.21 -18.18 -6.75
N TYR A 211 14.30 -17.78 -6.06
CA TYR A 211 15.40 -18.68 -5.77
C TYR A 211 14.95 -19.93 -5.01
N LYS A 212 14.13 -19.77 -3.96
CA LYS A 212 13.60 -20.91 -3.16
C LYS A 212 12.67 -21.83 -3.97
N ASN A 213 12.06 -21.32 -5.03
CA ASN A 213 11.21 -22.09 -5.96
C ASN A 213 12.00 -22.64 -7.17
N GLY A 214 13.33 -22.46 -7.24
CA GLY A 214 14.16 -22.93 -8.35
C GLY A 214 14.07 -22.10 -9.63
N LEU A 215 13.48 -20.91 -9.57
CA LEU A 215 13.24 -19.99 -10.70
C LEU A 215 14.42 -19.01 -10.86
N TYR A 216 15.63 -19.55 -11.05
CA TYR A 216 16.87 -18.78 -11.01
C TYR A 216 16.97 -17.71 -12.09
N ALA A 217 16.49 -17.98 -13.29
CA ALA A 217 16.48 -17.01 -14.38
C ALA A 217 15.56 -15.81 -14.06
N GLN A 218 14.37 -16.07 -13.47
CA GLN A 218 13.46 -15.02 -13.04
C GLN A 218 14.07 -14.20 -11.89
N CYS A 219 14.75 -14.85 -10.93
CA CYS A 219 15.47 -14.15 -9.86
C CYS A 219 16.48 -13.14 -10.43
N LEU A 220 17.25 -13.52 -11.43
CA LEU A 220 18.22 -12.62 -12.07
C LEU A 220 17.53 -11.47 -12.81
N ALA A 221 16.45 -11.74 -13.52
CA ALA A 221 15.66 -10.73 -14.23
C ALA A 221 14.99 -9.73 -13.26
N THR A 222 14.46 -10.22 -12.13
CA THR A 222 13.85 -9.37 -11.09
C THR A 222 14.86 -8.37 -10.49
N LEU A 223 16.13 -8.75 -10.40
CA LEU A 223 17.20 -7.92 -9.81
C LEU A 223 18.07 -7.20 -10.86
N GLU A 224 17.71 -7.29 -12.13
CA GLU A 224 18.46 -6.64 -13.20
C GLU A 224 18.70 -5.14 -12.94
N PRO A 225 17.72 -4.33 -12.46
CA PRO A 225 17.95 -2.92 -12.18
C PRO A 225 19.07 -2.62 -11.18
N TYR A 226 19.42 -3.57 -10.32
CA TYR A 226 20.50 -3.44 -9.33
C TYR A 226 21.79 -4.18 -9.73
N ALA A 227 21.82 -4.81 -10.90
CA ALA A 227 22.92 -5.70 -11.28
C ALA A 227 24.26 -4.98 -11.50
N GLU A 228 24.22 -3.71 -11.90
CA GLU A 228 25.41 -2.87 -12.04
C GLU A 228 25.95 -2.44 -10.68
N ASP A 229 25.11 -1.85 -9.82
CA ASP A 229 25.51 -1.38 -8.49
C ASP A 229 25.93 -2.54 -7.58
N ALA A 230 25.36 -3.73 -7.76
CA ALA A 230 25.77 -4.92 -7.04
C ALA A 230 27.23 -5.36 -7.31
N ARG A 231 27.92 -4.84 -8.34
CA ARG A 231 29.32 -5.10 -8.66
C ARG A 231 30.28 -4.06 -8.08
N LYS A 232 29.77 -2.88 -7.74
CA LYS A 232 30.55 -1.78 -7.16
C LYS A 232 30.83 -2.05 -5.68
N ASP A 233 31.83 -1.40 -5.12
CA ASP A 233 31.99 -1.32 -3.68
C ASP A 233 30.92 -0.40 -3.05
N ASP A 234 30.85 -0.38 -1.74
CA ASP A 234 29.80 0.34 -1.04
C ASP A 234 29.95 1.86 -1.17
N ASP A 235 31.17 2.38 -1.20
CA ASP A 235 31.45 3.80 -1.36
C ASP A 235 31.02 4.30 -2.76
N ALA A 236 31.32 3.53 -3.80
CA ALA A 236 30.89 3.85 -5.15
C ALA A 236 29.37 3.74 -5.37
N VAL A 237 28.67 2.88 -4.62
CA VAL A 237 27.21 2.78 -4.64
C VAL A 237 26.56 4.00 -4.02
N THR A 238 27.17 4.59 -3.01
CA THR A 238 26.61 5.73 -2.27
C THR A 238 27.10 7.09 -2.74
N GLU A 239 27.98 7.13 -3.75
CA GLU A 239 28.50 8.37 -4.32
C GLU A 239 27.34 9.25 -4.84
N GLY A 240 27.26 10.49 -4.35
CA GLY A 240 26.23 11.46 -4.75
C GLY A 240 24.90 11.31 -3.99
N TRP A 241 24.76 10.34 -3.12
CA TRP A 241 23.61 10.23 -2.24
C TRP A 241 23.80 11.07 -0.97
N THR A 242 22.70 11.64 -0.44
CA THR A 242 22.76 12.20 0.92
C THR A 242 22.88 11.09 1.96
N PRO A 243 23.52 11.32 3.12
CA PRO A 243 23.81 10.27 4.10
C PRO A 243 22.58 9.46 4.52
N MET A 244 21.42 10.13 4.71
CA MET A 244 20.19 9.48 5.13
C MET A 244 19.66 8.50 4.07
N LEU A 245 19.71 8.89 2.79
CA LEU A 245 19.21 8.08 1.68
C LEU A 245 20.22 7.00 1.26
N ALA A 246 21.53 7.27 1.46
CA ALA A 246 22.63 6.37 1.13
C ALA A 246 22.50 5.02 1.84
N ASP A 247 22.21 5.02 3.13
CA ASP A 247 22.12 3.79 3.92
C ASP A 247 20.95 2.90 3.46
N ASP A 248 19.81 3.51 3.13
CA ASP A 248 18.65 2.79 2.62
C ASP A 248 18.95 2.15 1.26
N TYR A 249 19.52 2.95 0.34
CA TYR A 249 19.87 2.44 -0.99
C TYR A 249 20.94 1.34 -0.93
N LEU A 250 21.95 1.55 -0.11
CA LEU A 250 23.03 0.56 0.09
C LEU A 250 22.47 -0.76 0.66
N SER A 251 21.50 -0.70 1.56
CA SER A 251 20.85 -1.90 2.11
C SER A 251 20.16 -2.72 1.00
N ILE A 252 19.46 -2.04 0.07
CA ILE A 252 18.82 -2.66 -1.10
C ILE A 252 19.87 -3.33 -2.00
N VAL A 253 20.96 -2.61 -2.31
CA VAL A 253 22.02 -3.12 -3.19
C VAL A 253 22.75 -4.30 -2.56
N ARG A 254 23.05 -4.28 -1.26
CA ARG A 254 23.67 -5.39 -0.52
C ARG A 254 22.80 -6.65 -0.53
N ALA A 255 21.48 -6.49 -0.36
CA ALA A 255 20.53 -7.59 -0.48
C ALA A 255 20.49 -8.14 -1.92
N ALA A 256 20.42 -7.27 -2.92
CA ALA A 256 20.46 -7.63 -4.33
C ALA A 256 21.76 -8.36 -4.70
N ARG A 257 22.92 -7.88 -4.24
CA ARG A 257 24.23 -8.52 -4.41
C ARG A 257 24.23 -9.97 -3.89
N THR A 258 23.64 -10.17 -2.72
CA THR A 258 23.53 -11.50 -2.10
C THR A 258 22.61 -12.42 -2.91
N ASN A 259 21.44 -11.94 -3.28
CA ASN A 259 20.45 -12.71 -4.05
C ASN A 259 20.97 -13.05 -5.46
N LEU A 260 21.57 -12.08 -6.16
CA LEU A 260 22.21 -12.30 -7.48
C LEU A 260 23.27 -13.40 -7.42
N ARG A 261 24.12 -13.40 -6.40
CA ARG A 261 25.15 -14.45 -6.21
C ARG A 261 24.52 -15.82 -6.00
N LEU A 262 23.47 -15.93 -5.17
CA LEU A 262 22.73 -17.17 -4.95
C LEU A 262 22.12 -17.69 -6.24
N CYS A 263 21.45 -16.85 -7.02
CA CYS A 263 20.78 -17.26 -8.25
C CYS A 263 21.78 -17.68 -9.35
N ARG A 264 22.88 -16.93 -9.53
CA ARG A 264 23.96 -17.27 -10.47
C ARG A 264 24.60 -18.63 -10.16
N SER A 265 24.88 -18.91 -8.87
CA SER A 265 25.54 -20.15 -8.46
C SER A 265 24.73 -21.41 -8.79
N LYS A 266 23.39 -21.30 -8.85
CA LYS A 266 22.50 -22.42 -9.20
C LYS A 266 22.20 -22.52 -10.69
N GLN A 267 22.30 -21.40 -11.42
CA GLN A 267 22.13 -21.41 -12.87
C GLN A 267 23.32 -22.01 -13.60
N ALA A 268 24.56 -21.74 -13.12
CA ALA A 268 25.79 -22.25 -13.70
C ALA A 268 26.00 -23.78 -13.48
N GLY A 269 25.27 -24.39 -12.54
CA GLY A 269 25.39 -25.82 -12.21
C GLY A 269 24.34 -26.71 -12.90
N ARG A 270 23.60 -26.17 -13.88
CA ARG A 270 22.66 -26.89 -14.75
C ARG A 270 23.19 -26.95 -16.17
#